data_ab07288f8db4d94901d07230564db0aa
#
_entry.id   ab07288f8db4d94901d07230564db0aa
#
_cell.length_a   1.000
_cell.length_b   1.000
_cell.length_c   1.000
_cell.angle_alpha   90.00
_cell.angle_beta   90.00
_cell.angle_gamma   90.00
#
_symmetry.space_group_name_H-M   'P 1'
#
loop_
_entity.id
_entity.type
_entity.pdbx_description
1 polymer ?
#
loop_
_entity_poly.entity_id
_entity_poly.type
_entity_poly.pdbx_seq_one_letter_code
_entity_poly.pdbx_strand_id
1 'polypeptide(L)'
;MISLKNISQIFDNGIEQNHVLKSLSLDVPEGQFVTVIGGNGAGKSTLFNIIDGNLQPTSGSIFIDGKDIQRTSHSARAALVSRVFQDPNTGVCPELTIAENMALANSRGRWPLYQWAVRKKDVVYFEDRLKEFGLGLENMLRKKASLLSGGQRQVLTLLMATLQKPKLLLLDEHTAALDPRIAKQVMGITKQLVDEQKITTIMISHNMSDAIEYGDRLLMLNSGEIVLDVSGEEKGRLTPAELITWFET
;
A
#
# COMPACT_ATOMS: atom_id res chain seq x y z
N MET A 1 5.44 -1.41 -14.95
CA MET A 1 4.49 -0.32 -15.27
C MET A 1 3.08 -0.74 -14.91
N ILE A 2 2.34 0.11 -14.22
CA ILE A 2 0.92 -0.08 -13.84
C ILE A 2 0.09 0.87 -14.69
N SER A 3 -1.02 0.38 -15.28
CA SER A 3 -1.91 1.21 -16.10
C SER A 3 -3.37 0.93 -15.75
N LEU A 4 -4.09 1.96 -15.35
CA LEU A 4 -5.53 1.98 -15.16
C LEU A 4 -6.15 2.70 -16.35
N LYS A 5 -7.15 2.08 -17.01
CA LYS A 5 -7.77 2.65 -18.21
C LYS A 5 -9.27 2.78 -18.01
N ASN A 6 -9.75 4.03 -17.97
CA ASN A 6 -11.17 4.38 -17.87
C ASN A 6 -11.92 3.64 -16.76
N ILE A 7 -11.30 3.54 -15.59
CA ILE A 7 -11.90 2.86 -14.43
C ILE A 7 -13.10 3.65 -13.94
N SER A 8 -14.27 3.04 -13.99
CA SER A 8 -15.49 3.59 -13.40
C SER A 8 -16.07 2.63 -12.38
N GLN A 9 -16.57 3.20 -11.29
CA GLN A 9 -17.27 2.43 -10.26
C GLN A 9 -18.57 3.12 -9.88
N ILE A 10 -19.66 2.39 -10.04
CA ILE A 10 -21.01 2.80 -9.69
C ILE A 10 -21.54 1.83 -8.63
N PHE A 11 -21.98 2.35 -7.51
CA PHE A 11 -22.73 1.60 -6.53
C PHE A 11 -24.21 1.92 -6.70
N ASP A 12 -25.01 0.91 -6.95
CA ASP A 12 -26.46 1.01 -7.10
C ASP A 12 -27.12 0.34 -5.90
N ASN A 13 -27.90 1.09 -5.14
CA ASN A 13 -28.66 0.59 -4.00
C ASN A 13 -30.15 0.37 -4.33
N GLY A 14 -30.52 0.46 -5.62
CA GLY A 14 -31.89 0.34 -6.12
C GLY A 14 -32.73 1.63 -5.98
N ILE A 15 -32.20 2.68 -5.35
CA ILE A 15 -32.83 3.99 -5.18
C ILE A 15 -32.01 5.06 -5.89
N GLU A 16 -30.70 5.03 -5.68
CA GLU A 16 -29.73 6.00 -6.23
C GLU A 16 -28.49 5.28 -6.75
N GLN A 17 -27.94 5.82 -7.83
CA GLN A 17 -26.67 5.42 -8.37
C GLN A 17 -25.57 6.39 -7.91
N ASN A 18 -24.62 5.88 -7.15
CA ASN A 18 -23.48 6.65 -6.69
C ASN A 18 -22.23 6.35 -7.57
N HIS A 19 -21.84 7.32 -8.37
CA HIS A 19 -20.65 7.27 -9.22
C HIS A 19 -19.41 7.63 -8.41
N VAL A 20 -18.75 6.63 -7.84
CA VAL A 20 -17.59 6.82 -6.95
C VAL A 20 -16.29 7.02 -7.71
N LEU A 21 -16.13 6.38 -8.89
CA LEU A 21 -15.03 6.65 -9.82
C LEU A 21 -15.61 6.90 -11.21
N LYS A 22 -15.05 7.90 -11.93
CA LYS A 22 -15.57 8.43 -13.18
C LYS A 22 -14.51 8.37 -14.27
N SER A 23 -14.42 7.25 -15.00
CA SER A 23 -13.48 7.02 -16.11
C SER A 23 -12.02 7.37 -15.77
N LEU A 24 -11.60 7.07 -14.52
CA LEU A 24 -10.26 7.37 -14.04
C LEU A 24 -9.22 6.59 -14.84
N SER A 25 -8.24 7.32 -15.38
CA SER A 25 -7.08 6.74 -16.07
C SER A 25 -5.80 7.21 -15.38
N LEU A 26 -4.86 6.28 -15.16
CA LEU A 26 -3.61 6.55 -14.47
C LEU A 26 -2.54 5.58 -14.95
N ASP A 27 -1.42 6.12 -15.41
CA ASP A 27 -0.22 5.35 -15.68
C ASP A 27 0.85 5.63 -14.61
N VAL A 28 1.39 4.56 -14.01
CA VAL A 28 2.46 4.63 -13.02
C VAL A 28 3.67 3.86 -13.56
N PRO A 29 4.75 4.54 -13.92
CA PRO A 29 6.01 3.93 -14.32
C PRO A 29 6.57 2.96 -13.27
N GLU A 30 7.37 2.01 -13.70
CA GLU A 30 8.05 1.09 -12.78
C GLU A 30 8.99 1.86 -11.84
N GLY A 31 8.92 1.55 -10.55
CA GLY A 31 9.72 2.17 -9.50
C GLY A 31 9.25 3.56 -9.07
N GLN A 32 8.21 4.13 -9.69
CA GLN A 32 7.68 5.42 -9.26
C GLN A 32 6.91 5.30 -7.94
N PHE A 33 7.13 6.25 -7.05
CA PHE A 33 6.38 6.38 -5.81
C PHE A 33 5.36 7.53 -5.95
N VAL A 34 4.08 7.18 -6.01
CA VAL A 34 2.96 8.12 -6.15
C VAL A 34 2.26 8.29 -4.82
N THR A 35 2.03 9.54 -4.41
CA THR A 35 1.17 9.87 -3.27
C THR A 35 -0.21 10.30 -3.76
N VAL A 36 -1.26 9.85 -3.08
CA VAL A 36 -2.66 10.17 -3.41
C VAL A 36 -3.32 10.81 -2.20
N ILE A 37 -3.84 12.01 -2.39
CA ILE A 37 -4.65 12.72 -1.41
C ILE A 37 -6.07 12.91 -1.93
N GLY A 38 -6.98 13.33 -1.06
CA GLY A 38 -8.38 13.59 -1.43
C GLY A 38 -9.27 13.58 -0.20
N GLY A 39 -10.43 14.19 -0.29
CA GLY A 39 -11.44 14.23 0.77
C GLY A 39 -12.04 12.86 1.09
N ASN A 40 -12.85 12.81 2.16
CA ASN A 40 -13.65 11.64 2.42
C ASN A 40 -14.68 11.44 1.28
N GLY A 41 -14.84 10.21 0.82
CA GLY A 41 -15.71 9.92 -0.32
C GLY A 41 -15.12 10.21 -1.69
N ALA A 42 -13.89 10.73 -1.82
CA ALA A 42 -13.25 11.01 -3.12
C ALA A 42 -12.99 9.76 -3.99
N GLY A 43 -13.15 8.54 -3.44
CA GLY A 43 -12.95 7.28 -4.18
C GLY A 43 -11.62 6.57 -3.92
N LYS A 44 -10.76 7.08 -3.02
CA LYS A 44 -9.41 6.54 -2.76
C LYS A 44 -9.42 5.06 -2.37
N SER A 45 -10.20 4.68 -1.34
CA SER A 45 -10.30 3.29 -0.89
C SER A 45 -10.95 2.39 -1.93
N THR A 46 -11.92 2.92 -2.70
CA THR A 46 -12.53 2.21 -3.83
C THR A 46 -11.50 1.91 -4.91
N LEU A 47 -10.65 2.88 -5.25
CA LEU A 47 -9.55 2.71 -6.19
C LEU A 47 -8.58 1.60 -5.71
N PHE A 48 -8.18 1.60 -4.44
CA PHE A 48 -7.32 0.56 -3.88
C PHE A 48 -7.98 -0.82 -3.91
N ASN A 49 -9.26 -0.92 -3.55
CA ASN A 49 -10.02 -2.17 -3.60
C ASN A 49 -10.16 -2.73 -5.03
N ILE A 50 -10.19 -1.85 -6.02
CA ILE A 50 -10.20 -2.25 -7.44
C ILE A 50 -8.81 -2.73 -7.85
N ILE A 51 -7.74 -2.04 -7.47
CA ILE A 51 -6.37 -2.41 -7.82
C ILE A 51 -5.98 -3.73 -7.16
N ASP A 52 -6.30 -3.95 -5.89
CA ASP A 52 -5.96 -5.19 -5.17
C ASP A 52 -6.89 -6.37 -5.51
N GLY A 53 -8.01 -6.10 -6.20
CA GLY A 53 -8.97 -7.09 -6.68
C GLY A 53 -10.05 -7.48 -5.68
N ASN A 54 -10.18 -6.74 -4.57
CA ASN A 54 -11.28 -6.90 -3.62
C ASN A 54 -12.61 -6.40 -4.21
N LEU A 55 -12.54 -5.52 -5.21
CA LEU A 55 -13.69 -4.99 -5.94
C LEU A 55 -13.43 -5.08 -7.44
N GLN A 56 -14.45 -5.52 -8.20
CA GLN A 56 -14.41 -5.44 -9.66
C GLN A 56 -14.98 -4.08 -10.10
N PRO A 57 -14.29 -3.34 -10.98
CA PRO A 57 -14.83 -2.07 -11.48
C PRO A 57 -16.07 -2.31 -12.35
N THR A 58 -16.98 -1.35 -12.37
CA THR A 58 -18.15 -1.38 -13.26
C THR A 58 -17.73 -1.35 -14.72
N SER A 59 -16.66 -0.60 -15.06
CA SER A 59 -16.03 -0.57 -16.39
C SER A 59 -14.57 -0.18 -16.30
N GLY A 60 -13.82 -0.37 -17.37
CA GLY A 60 -12.41 -0.09 -17.49
C GLY A 60 -11.56 -1.33 -17.34
N SER A 61 -10.24 -1.18 -17.36
CA SER A 61 -9.27 -2.29 -17.29
C SER A 61 -8.01 -1.90 -16.54
N ILE A 62 -7.37 -2.89 -15.88
CA ILE A 62 -6.13 -2.73 -15.13
C ILE A 62 -5.05 -3.59 -15.74
N PHE A 63 -3.90 -2.99 -15.99
CA PHE A 63 -2.74 -3.68 -16.55
C PHE A 63 -1.53 -3.56 -15.61
N ILE A 64 -0.82 -4.68 -15.44
CA ILE A 64 0.51 -4.73 -14.80
C ILE A 64 1.48 -5.33 -15.81
N ASP A 65 2.54 -4.58 -16.14
CA ASP A 65 3.53 -4.98 -17.16
C ASP A 65 2.87 -5.37 -18.49
N GLY A 66 1.85 -4.63 -18.91
CA GLY A 66 1.09 -4.86 -20.15
C GLY A 66 0.10 -6.02 -20.13
N LYS A 67 0.01 -6.76 -19.01
CA LYS A 67 -0.95 -7.86 -18.85
C LYS A 67 -2.21 -7.36 -18.16
N ASP A 68 -3.36 -7.64 -18.76
CA ASP A 68 -4.66 -7.41 -18.10
C ASP A 68 -4.80 -8.32 -16.88
N ILE A 69 -5.01 -7.71 -15.72
CA ILE A 69 -5.16 -8.42 -14.45
C ILE A 69 -6.60 -8.41 -13.90
N GLN A 70 -7.54 -7.81 -14.61
CA GLN A 70 -8.89 -7.58 -14.10
C GLN A 70 -9.60 -8.89 -13.71
N ARG A 71 -9.41 -9.94 -14.50
CA ARG A 71 -10.03 -11.26 -14.26
C ARG A 71 -9.12 -12.25 -13.54
N THR A 72 -8.00 -11.80 -12.99
CA THR A 72 -7.11 -12.68 -12.23
C THR A 72 -7.73 -13.04 -10.88
N SER A 73 -7.48 -14.26 -10.42
CA SER A 73 -7.92 -14.70 -9.09
C SER A 73 -7.22 -13.87 -7.99
N HIS A 74 -7.83 -13.79 -6.80
CA HIS A 74 -7.23 -13.14 -5.63
C HIS A 74 -5.81 -13.62 -5.34
N SER A 75 -5.58 -14.94 -5.39
CA SER A 75 -4.26 -15.53 -5.16
C SER A 75 -3.24 -15.08 -6.19
N ALA A 76 -3.62 -15.04 -7.48
CA ALA A 76 -2.74 -14.55 -8.54
C ALA A 76 -2.46 -13.05 -8.42
N ARG A 77 -3.47 -12.26 -8.02
CA ARG A 77 -3.34 -10.83 -7.79
C ARG A 77 -2.44 -10.54 -6.58
N ALA A 78 -2.59 -11.28 -5.49
CA ALA A 78 -1.76 -11.16 -4.30
C ALA A 78 -0.27 -11.42 -4.55
N ALA A 79 0.08 -12.17 -5.60
CA ALA A 79 1.47 -12.34 -6.02
C ALA A 79 2.06 -11.08 -6.69
N LEU A 80 1.21 -10.21 -7.24
CA LEU A 80 1.62 -9.00 -7.96
C LEU A 80 1.47 -7.74 -7.12
N VAL A 81 0.38 -7.64 -6.36
CA VAL A 81 -0.01 -6.45 -5.57
C VAL A 81 0.05 -6.80 -4.09
N SER A 82 0.74 -5.96 -3.33
CA SER A 82 0.73 -6.01 -1.86
C SER A 82 0.03 -4.78 -1.31
N ARG A 83 -0.69 -4.93 -0.20
CA ARG A 83 -1.32 -3.81 0.49
C ARG A 83 -0.94 -3.80 1.96
N VAL A 84 -0.58 -2.62 2.47
CA VAL A 84 -0.44 -2.32 3.89
C VAL A 84 -1.64 -1.47 4.29
N PHE A 85 -2.36 -1.90 5.31
CA PHE A 85 -3.61 -1.28 5.74
C PHE A 85 -3.36 -0.22 6.83
N GLN A 86 -4.35 0.64 7.03
CA GLN A 86 -4.36 1.65 8.08
C GLN A 86 -4.31 1.02 9.48
N ASP A 87 -5.10 -0.04 9.71
CA ASP A 87 -5.04 -0.82 10.96
C ASP A 87 -3.93 -1.86 10.89
N PRO A 88 -2.88 -1.73 11.73
CA PRO A 88 -1.78 -2.69 11.76
C PRO A 88 -2.21 -4.13 12.09
N ASN A 89 -3.38 -4.31 12.70
CA ASN A 89 -3.89 -5.63 13.05
C ASN A 89 -4.36 -6.42 11.82
N THR A 90 -4.78 -5.73 10.77
CA THR A 90 -5.29 -6.37 9.54
C THR A 90 -4.20 -7.11 8.78
N GLY A 91 -2.94 -6.64 8.90
CA GLY A 91 -1.80 -7.19 8.15
C GLY A 91 -1.11 -8.39 8.80
N VAL A 92 -1.48 -8.81 10.01
CA VAL A 92 -0.81 -9.88 10.76
C VAL A 92 -1.80 -10.91 11.31
N CYS A 93 -1.31 -12.12 11.57
CA CYS A 93 -2.03 -13.12 12.36
C CYS A 93 -1.56 -12.96 13.83
N PRO A 94 -2.38 -12.39 14.74
CA PRO A 94 -1.94 -12.01 16.08
C PRO A 94 -1.44 -13.18 16.94
N GLU A 95 -2.04 -14.36 16.74
CA GLU A 95 -1.72 -15.58 17.50
C GLU A 95 -0.44 -16.27 17.02
N LEU A 96 0.04 -15.96 15.82
CA LEU A 96 1.27 -16.48 15.27
C LEU A 96 2.47 -15.63 15.76
N THR A 97 3.62 -16.27 15.83
CA THR A 97 4.90 -15.60 16.09
C THR A 97 5.27 -14.68 14.91
N ILE A 98 6.22 -13.77 15.15
CA ILE A 98 6.78 -12.92 14.08
C ILE A 98 7.35 -13.79 12.94
N ALA A 99 8.13 -14.84 13.30
CA ALA A 99 8.71 -15.73 12.32
C ALA A 99 7.65 -16.48 11.48
N GLU A 100 6.55 -16.91 12.08
CA GLU A 100 5.45 -17.59 11.39
C GLU A 100 4.70 -16.62 10.46
N ASN A 101 4.42 -15.40 10.91
CA ASN A 101 3.84 -14.35 10.08
C ASN A 101 4.72 -14.06 8.86
N MET A 102 6.02 -13.88 9.05
CA MET A 102 6.99 -13.66 7.96
C MET A 102 7.07 -14.87 7.01
N ALA A 103 7.01 -16.08 7.53
CA ALA A 103 7.02 -17.30 6.71
C ALA A 103 5.76 -17.40 5.83
N LEU A 104 4.58 -17.05 6.38
CA LEU A 104 3.34 -16.96 5.60
C LEU A 104 3.47 -15.93 4.47
N ALA A 105 3.95 -14.73 4.78
CA ALA A 105 4.16 -13.68 3.79
C ALA A 105 5.18 -14.11 2.71
N ASN A 106 6.23 -14.80 3.10
CA ASN A 106 7.27 -15.30 2.19
C ASN A 106 6.78 -16.47 1.30
N SER A 107 5.65 -17.09 1.64
CA SER A 107 5.02 -18.13 0.80
C SER A 107 4.00 -17.60 -0.19
N ARG A 108 3.73 -16.29 -0.21
CA ARG A 108 2.72 -15.64 -1.05
C ARG A 108 2.90 -15.99 -2.54
N GLY A 109 1.81 -16.33 -3.21
CA GLY A 109 1.82 -16.74 -4.63
C GLY A 109 2.40 -18.12 -4.91
N ARG A 110 2.79 -18.87 -3.89
CA ARG A 110 3.26 -20.25 -4.00
C ARG A 110 2.27 -21.18 -3.34
N TRP A 111 2.04 -22.36 -3.94
CA TRP A 111 1.17 -23.37 -3.33
C TRP A 111 1.87 -24.01 -2.13
N PRO A 112 1.34 -23.90 -0.89
CA PRO A 112 2.04 -24.31 0.32
C PRO A 112 1.84 -25.80 0.62
N LEU A 113 2.15 -26.70 -0.32
CA LEU A 113 1.79 -28.11 -0.17
C LEU A 113 2.42 -28.82 1.04
N TYR A 114 3.50 -28.32 1.69
CA TYR A 114 4.11 -28.97 2.87
C TYR A 114 5.11 -28.08 3.65
N GLN A 115 5.00 -26.75 3.67
CA GLN A 115 6.04 -25.91 4.28
C GLN A 115 5.50 -24.93 5.37
N TRP A 116 4.71 -25.43 6.26
CA TRP A 116 4.20 -24.63 7.40
C TRP A 116 5.24 -24.43 8.52
N ALA A 117 6.34 -25.17 8.50
CA ALA A 117 7.38 -25.04 9.50
C ALA A 117 8.41 -23.98 9.09
N VAL A 118 8.63 -22.99 9.97
CA VAL A 118 9.72 -22.03 9.86
C VAL A 118 11.05 -22.78 9.93
N ARG A 119 11.83 -22.81 8.85
CA ARG A 119 13.12 -23.49 8.81
C ARG A 119 14.21 -22.60 9.44
N LYS A 120 15.27 -23.21 9.96
CA LYS A 120 16.39 -22.47 10.57
C LYS A 120 16.98 -21.39 9.62
N LYS A 121 17.09 -21.69 8.32
CA LYS A 121 17.55 -20.74 7.33
C LYS A 121 16.62 -19.53 7.13
N ASP A 122 15.30 -19.77 7.27
CA ASP A 122 14.31 -18.70 7.15
C ASP A 122 14.41 -17.76 8.36
N VAL A 123 14.69 -18.29 9.57
CA VAL A 123 14.91 -17.50 10.79
C VAL A 123 16.08 -16.54 10.61
N VAL A 124 17.24 -17.04 10.15
CA VAL A 124 18.42 -16.20 9.91
C VAL A 124 18.12 -15.09 8.90
N TYR A 125 17.45 -15.44 7.80
CA TYR A 125 17.04 -14.46 6.79
C TYR A 125 16.09 -13.38 7.38
N PHE A 126 15.12 -13.80 8.20
CA PHE A 126 14.18 -12.85 8.81
C PHE A 126 14.87 -11.96 9.87
N GLU A 127 15.80 -12.52 10.67
CA GLU A 127 16.61 -11.75 11.61
C GLU A 127 17.39 -10.64 10.88
N ASP A 128 18.08 -10.97 9.79
CA ASP A 128 18.87 -10.02 9.04
C ASP A 128 18.00 -8.91 8.45
N ARG A 129 16.83 -9.27 7.88
CA ARG A 129 15.89 -8.28 7.36
C ARG A 129 15.31 -7.36 8.43
N LEU A 130 15.05 -7.85 9.63
CA LEU A 130 14.51 -7.06 10.74
C LEU A 130 15.55 -6.14 11.39
N LYS A 131 16.83 -6.54 11.43
CA LYS A 131 17.94 -5.72 11.94
C LYS A 131 18.08 -4.39 11.21
N GLU A 132 17.79 -4.35 9.90
CA GLU A 132 17.90 -3.15 9.06
C GLU A 132 17.08 -1.97 9.60
N PHE A 133 16.03 -2.22 10.40
CA PHE A 133 15.10 -1.20 10.88
C PHE A 133 15.34 -0.72 12.31
N GLY A 134 16.22 -1.37 13.06
CA GLY A 134 16.64 -0.92 14.39
C GLY A 134 15.54 -0.86 15.46
N LEU A 135 14.47 -1.69 15.32
CA LEU A 135 13.33 -1.73 16.24
C LEU A 135 13.39 -2.87 17.26
N GLY A 136 14.47 -3.66 17.25
CA GLY A 136 14.66 -4.81 18.14
C GLY A 136 13.78 -6.01 17.80
N LEU A 137 13.08 -5.99 16.64
CA LEU A 137 12.20 -7.08 16.20
C LEU A 137 12.97 -8.36 15.90
N GLU A 138 14.22 -8.26 15.48
CA GLU A 138 15.14 -9.37 15.23
C GLU A 138 15.34 -10.25 16.48
N ASN A 139 15.24 -9.67 17.67
CA ASN A 139 15.36 -10.38 18.94
C ASN A 139 14.02 -10.98 19.42
N MET A 140 12.95 -10.76 18.66
CA MET A 140 11.58 -11.08 19.06
C MET A 140 10.88 -12.11 18.15
N LEU A 141 11.60 -12.75 17.24
CA LEU A 141 11.04 -13.65 16.21
C LEU A 141 10.11 -14.74 16.76
N ARG A 142 10.36 -15.20 17.97
CA ARG A 142 9.55 -16.23 18.66
C ARG A 142 8.37 -15.67 19.46
N LYS A 143 8.23 -14.34 19.56
CA LYS A 143 7.10 -13.72 20.24
C LYS A 143 5.90 -13.64 19.31
N LYS A 144 4.69 -13.76 19.88
CA LYS A 144 3.44 -13.55 19.14
C LYS A 144 3.33 -12.12 18.65
N ALA A 145 2.75 -11.93 17.46
CA ALA A 145 2.54 -10.59 16.87
C ALA A 145 1.58 -9.74 17.72
N SER A 146 0.69 -10.35 18.49
CA SER A 146 -0.20 -9.66 19.45
C SER A 146 0.55 -8.87 20.52
N LEU A 147 1.81 -9.24 20.84
CA LEU A 147 2.64 -8.58 21.87
C LEU A 147 3.42 -7.38 21.34
N LEU A 148 3.34 -7.08 20.04
CA LEU A 148 4.02 -5.95 19.42
C LEU A 148 3.27 -4.64 19.69
N SER A 149 4.02 -3.54 19.82
CA SER A 149 3.44 -2.19 19.76
C SER A 149 2.85 -1.91 18.37
N GLY A 150 1.98 -0.90 18.26
CA GLY A 150 1.38 -0.52 16.97
C GLY A 150 2.43 -0.24 15.88
N GLY A 151 3.45 0.55 16.20
CA GLY A 151 4.53 0.85 15.26
C GLY A 151 5.37 -0.36 14.88
N GLN A 152 5.73 -1.23 15.84
CA GLN A 152 6.44 -2.48 15.57
C GLN A 152 5.62 -3.40 14.66
N ARG A 153 4.31 -3.48 14.89
CA ARG A 153 3.39 -4.29 14.07
C ARG A 153 3.28 -3.71 12.67
N GLN A 154 3.23 -2.38 12.54
CA GLN A 154 3.18 -1.72 11.24
C GLN A 154 4.45 -1.97 10.41
N VAL A 155 5.63 -1.88 11.04
CA VAL A 155 6.90 -2.20 10.35
C VAL A 155 6.96 -3.68 9.97
N LEU A 156 6.49 -4.58 10.84
CA LEU A 156 6.37 -6.00 10.49
C LEU A 156 5.48 -6.20 9.26
N THR A 157 4.30 -5.56 9.23
CA THR A 157 3.37 -5.64 8.08
C THR A 157 4.01 -5.10 6.80
N LEU A 158 4.71 -3.96 6.88
CA LEU A 158 5.42 -3.38 5.75
C LEU A 158 6.52 -4.32 5.21
N LEU A 159 7.32 -4.91 6.13
CA LEU A 159 8.34 -5.88 5.75
C LEU A 159 7.71 -7.11 5.10
N MET A 160 6.64 -7.66 5.68
CA MET A 160 5.91 -8.79 5.12
C MET A 160 5.37 -8.49 3.71
N ALA A 161 4.87 -7.28 3.49
CA ALA A 161 4.37 -6.85 2.17
C ALA A 161 5.47 -6.78 1.11
N THR A 162 6.72 -6.57 1.51
CA THR A 162 7.89 -6.35 0.64
C THR A 162 8.89 -7.52 0.62
N LEU A 163 8.75 -8.55 1.48
CA LEU A 163 9.62 -9.74 1.51
C LEU A 163 9.78 -10.40 0.15
N GLN A 164 8.68 -10.53 -0.56
CA GLN A 164 8.68 -10.89 -1.98
C GLN A 164 8.33 -9.62 -2.74
N LYS A 165 9.33 -9.00 -3.38
CA LYS A 165 9.17 -7.74 -4.10
C LYS A 165 7.89 -7.77 -4.96
N PRO A 166 6.84 -7.03 -4.57
CA PRO A 166 5.62 -6.94 -5.37
C PRO A 166 5.87 -6.08 -6.62
N LYS A 167 5.00 -6.22 -7.62
CA LYS A 167 4.97 -5.32 -8.77
C LYS A 167 4.37 -3.97 -8.41
N LEU A 168 3.47 -3.95 -7.41
CA LEU A 168 2.83 -2.76 -6.87
C LEU A 168 2.65 -2.91 -5.36
N LEU A 169 3.10 -1.92 -4.61
CA LEU A 169 2.83 -1.76 -3.18
C LEU A 169 1.76 -0.67 -2.99
N LEU A 170 0.68 -1.02 -2.32
CA LEU A 170 -0.37 -0.09 -1.90
C LEU A 170 -0.22 0.21 -0.41
N LEU A 171 -0.09 1.47 -0.06
CA LEU A 171 0.02 1.95 1.31
C LEU A 171 -1.23 2.76 1.65
N ASP A 172 -2.12 2.19 2.45
CA ASP A 172 -3.43 2.77 2.77
C ASP A 172 -3.37 3.45 4.13
N GLU A 173 -3.01 4.74 4.16
CA GLU A 173 -2.93 5.55 5.39
C GLU A 173 -2.16 4.86 6.52
N HIS A 174 -1.14 4.11 6.17
CA HIS A 174 -0.47 3.14 7.03
C HIS A 174 0.23 3.72 8.26
N THR A 175 0.25 5.04 8.43
CA THR A 175 0.81 5.73 9.60
C THR A 175 -0.23 6.50 10.41
N ALA A 176 -1.49 6.57 9.93
CA ALA A 176 -2.52 7.43 10.55
C ALA A 176 -2.91 7.02 11.98
N ALA A 177 -2.81 5.73 12.31
CA ALA A 177 -3.14 5.20 13.64
C ALA A 177 -1.97 5.26 14.64
N LEU A 178 -0.82 5.84 14.25
CA LEU A 178 0.40 5.90 15.04
C LEU A 178 0.62 7.28 15.65
N ASP A 179 1.32 7.34 16.78
CA ASP A 179 1.78 8.63 17.30
C ASP A 179 2.78 9.29 16.33
N PRO A 180 2.89 10.64 16.33
CA PRO A 180 3.66 11.36 15.31
C PRO A 180 5.12 10.97 15.21
N ARG A 181 5.77 10.62 16.33
CA ARG A 181 7.17 10.20 16.34
C ARG A 181 7.36 8.85 15.67
N ILE A 182 6.49 7.90 15.99
CA ILE A 182 6.52 6.57 15.41
C ILE A 182 6.10 6.62 13.94
N ALA A 183 5.08 7.42 13.59
CA ALA A 183 4.66 7.65 12.22
C ALA A 183 5.83 8.11 11.33
N LYS A 184 6.61 9.11 11.79
CA LYS A 184 7.79 9.59 11.08
C LYS A 184 8.87 8.50 10.92
N GLN A 185 9.08 7.66 11.95
CA GLN A 185 10.02 6.55 11.87
C GLN A 185 9.55 5.50 10.84
N VAL A 186 8.26 5.13 10.85
CA VAL A 186 7.68 4.19 9.89
C VAL A 186 7.75 4.73 8.47
N MET A 187 7.49 6.02 8.27
CA MET A 187 7.63 6.67 6.95
C MET A 187 9.08 6.63 6.44
N GLY A 188 10.06 6.88 7.32
CA GLY A 188 11.49 6.75 6.97
C GLY A 188 11.85 5.33 6.51
N ILE A 189 11.38 4.31 7.24
CA ILE A 189 11.55 2.88 6.88
C ILE A 189 10.84 2.58 5.55
N THR A 190 9.62 3.09 5.36
CA THR A 190 8.86 2.93 4.12
C THR A 190 9.64 3.46 2.92
N LYS A 191 10.16 4.70 3.03
CA LYS A 191 10.96 5.32 1.97
C LYS A 191 12.20 4.50 1.67
N GLN A 192 12.95 4.10 2.69
CA GLN A 192 14.15 3.27 2.53
C GLN A 192 13.84 1.98 1.77
N LEU A 193 12.82 1.22 2.17
CA LEU A 193 12.42 -0.03 1.52
C LEU A 193 12.00 0.15 0.06
N VAL A 194 11.22 1.20 -0.20
CA VAL A 194 10.73 1.49 -1.56
C VAL A 194 11.90 1.87 -2.47
N ASP A 195 12.79 2.75 -2.01
CA ASP A 195 13.93 3.24 -2.79
C ASP A 195 14.96 2.13 -3.06
N GLU A 196 15.34 1.36 -2.02
CA GLU A 196 16.33 0.27 -2.15
C GLU A 196 15.85 -0.84 -3.09
N GLN A 197 14.59 -1.21 -2.99
CA GLN A 197 14.02 -2.27 -3.81
C GLN A 197 13.43 -1.77 -5.13
N LYS A 198 13.36 -0.45 -5.34
CA LYS A 198 12.69 0.18 -6.50
C LYS A 198 11.29 -0.40 -6.72
N ILE A 199 10.45 -0.36 -5.68
CA ILE A 199 9.09 -0.87 -5.72
C ILE A 199 8.17 0.22 -6.25
N THR A 200 7.40 -0.08 -7.29
CA THR A 200 6.31 0.82 -7.71
C THR A 200 5.30 0.92 -6.56
N THR A 201 5.03 2.13 -6.09
CA THR A 201 4.25 2.34 -4.86
C THR A 201 3.17 3.39 -5.09
N ILE A 202 1.96 3.13 -4.58
CA ILE A 202 0.90 4.13 -4.47
C ILE A 202 0.53 4.24 -2.99
N MET A 203 0.64 5.43 -2.41
CA MET A 203 0.34 5.71 -1.01
C MET A 203 -0.83 6.68 -0.89
N ILE A 204 -1.87 6.29 -0.20
CA ILE A 204 -2.91 7.21 0.25
C ILE A 204 -2.44 7.85 1.57
N SER A 205 -2.55 9.17 1.65
CA SER A 205 -2.27 9.93 2.88
C SER A 205 -3.33 10.99 3.11
N HIS A 206 -3.69 11.19 4.37
CA HIS A 206 -4.46 12.36 4.83
C HIS A 206 -3.53 13.50 5.29
N ASN A 207 -2.25 13.22 5.51
CA ASN A 207 -1.25 14.20 5.88
C ASN A 207 -0.67 14.83 4.62
N MET A 208 -1.00 16.10 4.37
CA MET A 208 -0.52 16.83 3.20
C MET A 208 0.98 17.04 3.19
N SER A 209 1.58 17.24 4.38
CA SER A 209 3.03 17.37 4.49
C SER A 209 3.74 16.09 4.07
N ASP A 210 3.25 14.92 4.52
CA ASP A 210 3.79 13.64 4.09
C ASP A 210 3.58 13.42 2.59
N ALA A 211 2.42 13.81 2.04
CA ALA A 211 2.14 13.67 0.61
C ALA A 211 3.06 14.52 -0.28
N ILE A 212 3.48 15.69 0.21
CA ILE A 212 4.47 16.55 -0.48
C ILE A 212 5.88 16.00 -0.28
N GLU A 213 6.25 15.59 0.94
CA GLU A 213 7.61 15.17 1.29
C GLU A 213 7.99 13.82 0.65
N TYR A 214 7.04 12.87 0.62
CA TYR A 214 7.31 11.51 0.13
C TYR A 214 6.80 11.30 -1.29
N GLY A 215 7.47 10.41 -2.03
CA GLY A 215 7.13 10.06 -3.40
C GLY A 215 7.53 11.10 -4.45
N ASP A 216 7.51 10.65 -5.70
CA ASP A 216 7.96 11.41 -6.88
C ASP A 216 6.83 12.21 -7.52
N ARG A 217 5.58 11.79 -7.30
CA ARG A 217 4.37 12.32 -7.93
C ARG A 217 3.25 12.41 -6.91
N LEU A 218 2.47 13.47 -6.96
CA LEU A 218 1.31 13.69 -6.11
C LEU A 218 0.06 13.79 -6.98
N LEU A 219 -0.95 13.02 -6.62
CA LEU A 219 -2.28 13.05 -7.21
C LEU A 219 -3.28 13.53 -6.17
N MET A 220 -4.24 14.32 -6.62
CA MET A 220 -5.42 14.63 -5.82
C MET A 220 -6.66 14.03 -6.47
N LEU A 221 -7.38 13.23 -5.71
CA LEU A 221 -8.69 12.71 -6.07
C LEU A 221 -9.78 13.60 -5.48
N ASN A 222 -10.73 14.02 -6.30
CA ASN A 222 -11.97 14.67 -5.88
C ASN A 222 -13.15 14.11 -6.66
N SER A 223 -14.20 13.72 -5.96
CA SER A 223 -15.47 13.24 -6.55
C SER A 223 -15.30 12.17 -7.65
N GLY A 224 -14.32 11.28 -7.48
CA GLY A 224 -14.04 10.17 -8.40
C GLY A 224 -13.15 10.49 -9.60
N GLU A 225 -12.57 11.69 -9.66
CA GLU A 225 -11.70 12.16 -10.73
C GLU A 225 -10.33 12.60 -10.18
N ILE A 226 -9.28 12.53 -11.00
CA ILE A 226 -7.98 13.12 -10.69
C ILE A 226 -8.04 14.59 -11.06
N VAL A 227 -8.00 15.48 -10.06
CA VAL A 227 -8.07 16.94 -10.25
C VAL A 227 -6.71 17.62 -10.21
N LEU A 228 -5.70 16.96 -9.65
CA LEU A 228 -4.30 17.42 -9.62
C LEU A 228 -3.38 16.25 -9.89
N ASP A 229 -2.37 16.47 -10.73
CA ASP A 229 -1.34 15.48 -11.06
C ASP A 229 -0.03 16.22 -11.31
N VAL A 230 0.85 16.21 -10.31
CA VAL A 230 2.10 16.96 -10.30
C VAL A 230 3.28 16.10 -9.88
N SER A 231 4.46 16.38 -10.42
CA SER A 231 5.70 15.64 -10.12
C SER A 231 6.94 16.53 -10.14
N GLY A 232 8.07 16.01 -9.67
CA GLY A 232 9.36 16.68 -9.72
C GLY A 232 9.35 18.05 -9.04
N GLU A 233 9.87 19.08 -9.73
CA GLU A 233 9.98 20.44 -9.16
C GLU A 233 8.62 21.07 -8.85
N GLU A 234 7.60 20.79 -9.65
CA GLU A 234 6.26 21.33 -9.44
C GLU A 234 5.68 20.80 -8.12
N LYS A 235 5.81 19.49 -7.86
CA LYS A 235 5.44 18.89 -6.56
C LYS A 235 6.23 19.51 -5.40
N GLY A 236 7.54 19.70 -5.58
CA GLY A 236 8.44 20.24 -4.54
C GLY A 236 8.17 21.69 -4.16
N ARG A 237 7.43 22.44 -4.97
CA ARG A 237 7.03 23.85 -4.70
C ARG A 237 5.71 23.94 -3.96
N LEU A 238 4.93 22.85 -3.90
CA LEU A 238 3.63 22.87 -3.24
C LEU A 238 3.76 23.07 -1.74
N THR A 239 2.80 23.79 -1.18
CA THR A 239 2.61 23.94 0.26
C THR A 239 1.33 23.25 0.72
N PRO A 240 1.24 22.81 1.98
CA PRO A 240 0.00 22.26 2.52
C PRO A 240 -1.19 23.23 2.39
N ALA A 241 -0.95 24.54 2.50
CA ALA A 241 -2.00 25.57 2.37
C ALA A 241 -2.58 25.60 0.95
N GLU A 242 -1.75 25.49 -0.08
CA GLU A 242 -2.21 25.43 -1.46
C GLU A 242 -3.04 24.18 -1.72
N LEU A 243 -2.64 23.02 -1.16
CA LEU A 243 -3.42 21.79 -1.31
C LEU A 243 -4.80 21.90 -0.64
N ILE A 244 -4.94 22.63 0.47
CA ILE A 244 -6.23 22.83 1.15
C ILE A 244 -7.21 23.59 0.23
N THR A 245 -6.75 24.59 -0.51
CA THR A 245 -7.64 25.35 -1.41
C THR A 245 -8.27 24.48 -2.49
N TRP A 246 -7.59 23.41 -2.93
CA TRP A 246 -8.13 22.46 -3.89
C TRP A 246 -9.21 21.51 -3.32
N PHE A 247 -9.32 21.40 -1.98
CA PHE A 247 -10.39 20.63 -1.34
C PHE A 247 -11.69 21.39 -1.23
N GLU A 248 -11.64 22.74 -1.29
CA GLU A 248 -12.79 23.63 -1.12
C GLU A 248 -13.47 23.98 -2.45
N THR A 249 -12.84 23.62 -3.58
CA THR A 249 -13.37 23.78 -4.94
C THR A 249 -13.94 22.48 -5.49
#